data_bfa94f72f21658993be7084e5a518c4f
#
_entry.id   bfa94f72f21658993be7084e5a518c4f
#
_cell.length_a   1.000
_cell.length_b   1.000
_cell.length_c   1.000
_cell.angle_alpha   90.00
_cell.angle_beta   90.00
_cell.angle_gamma   90.00
#
_symmetry.space_group_name_H-M   'P 1'
#
loop_
_entity.id
_entity.type
_entity.pdbx_description
1 polymer ?
#
loop_
_entity_poly.entity_id
_entity_poly.type
_entity_poly.pdbx_seq_one_letter_code
_entity_poly.pdbx_strand_id
1 'polypeptide(L)'
;MILRFWQENLQNFLSTTLNSAYLGCNDVKEFTMSDDAIRAGPAIRRLRKRESLTQAAMASRLSISPSYLNLIERNQRPVSARVIMGLVEQFDFDPRSIREDETIGGLDGLARRFADERFADLAIDREELDEFLSTAPQAAAAFARLYDNAGTTAAASDDPLAASRREIERWRNHFADLDASAEELADEMRLSRGDIGLALTERLRERHQLSVRILPRDVLPDSLSRLDLHARQVQLSEMLGPASRNFQLALKIAQLEKADEIMAVAQGAKFNDEAARALFKRHLDGYFAAALLMPYGRFLRACDATGYDLPVLERRFSVSFEQLAHRLTTLQRVGQRGLPFFMVRLDRAGQFSKSFMGASTARFAGEEVSCPLWDAHRAFERGGELVTQYVSLDDAGEGQGGWLTMMRSVEGSGAPSEARFVVAVGIEAVLASDLAQARGLSLRPADAQRIGPGCARCYREGCPQRSLPPHGRKLHFDRMRRGTSPFEFGAR
;
A
#
# COMPACT_ATOMS: atom_id res chain seq x y z
N MET A 1 -21.86 13.35 -9.68
CA MET A 1 -22.00 12.76 -8.34
C MET A 1 -20.68 12.92 -7.56
N ILE A 2 -19.54 12.62 -8.15
CA ILE A 2 -18.20 12.74 -7.54
C ILE A 2 -17.82 14.18 -7.18
N LEU A 3 -18.14 15.17 -8.01
CA LEU A 3 -17.89 16.59 -7.74
C LEU A 3 -18.71 17.15 -6.55
N ARG A 4 -19.93 16.66 -6.32
CA ARG A 4 -20.73 17.01 -5.14
C ARG A 4 -20.17 16.42 -3.85
N PHE A 5 -19.72 15.18 -3.90
CA PHE A 5 -19.07 14.50 -2.77
C PHE A 5 -17.79 15.23 -2.32
N TRP A 6 -17.00 15.75 -3.28
CA TRP A 6 -15.80 16.53 -2.99
C TRP A 6 -16.09 17.93 -2.45
N GLN A 7 -17.15 18.58 -2.93
CA GLN A 7 -17.58 19.88 -2.39
C GLN A 7 -18.13 19.76 -0.97
N GLU A 8 -18.93 18.74 -0.68
CA GLU A 8 -19.49 18.52 0.65
C GLU A 8 -18.43 18.13 1.68
N ASN A 9 -17.44 17.30 1.31
CA ASN A 9 -16.35 16.96 2.21
C ASN A 9 -15.35 18.11 2.43
N LEU A 10 -15.11 18.95 1.42
CA LEU A 10 -14.30 20.16 1.60
C LEU A 10 -15.02 21.20 2.47
N GLN A 11 -16.34 21.35 2.33
CA GLN A 11 -17.15 22.21 3.20
C GLN A 11 -17.20 21.68 4.62
N ASN A 12 -17.33 20.37 4.82
CA ASN A 12 -17.30 19.77 6.16
C ASN A 12 -15.90 19.87 6.81
N PHE A 13 -14.82 19.76 6.05
CA PHE A 13 -13.46 19.97 6.55
C PHE A 13 -13.22 21.43 6.94
N LEU A 14 -13.71 22.38 6.13
CA LEU A 14 -13.61 23.80 6.44
C LEU A 14 -14.59 24.23 7.55
N SER A 15 -15.78 23.62 7.67
CA SER A 15 -16.75 23.93 8.71
C SER A 15 -16.35 23.34 10.07
N THR A 16 -15.69 22.20 10.12
CA THR A 16 -15.19 21.60 11.38
C THR A 16 -14.03 22.42 11.95
N THR A 17 -13.25 23.08 11.10
CA THR A 17 -12.17 23.99 11.54
C THR A 17 -12.67 25.38 11.90
N LEU A 18 -13.83 25.82 11.36
CA LEU A 18 -14.38 27.14 11.60
C LEU A 18 -15.48 27.18 12.68
N ASN A 19 -16.17 26.07 12.95
CA ASN A 19 -17.27 26.04 13.94
C ASN A 19 -16.80 25.77 15.39
N SER A 20 -15.53 25.56 15.63
CA SER A 20 -14.95 25.60 16.99
C SER A 20 -14.71 27.04 17.51
N ALA A 21 -14.96 28.06 16.69
CA ALA A 21 -14.68 29.46 17.00
C ALA A 21 -15.88 30.30 17.41
N TYR A 22 -17.10 29.76 17.42
CA TYR A 22 -18.30 30.54 17.78
C TYR A 22 -19.25 29.79 18.74
N LEU A 23 -18.90 29.72 20.01
CA LEU A 23 -19.88 29.69 21.12
C LEU A 23 -19.19 30.15 22.42
N GLY A 24 -19.62 31.27 22.85
CA GLY A 24 -19.26 32.21 23.87
C GLY A 24 -18.70 31.71 25.19
N CYS A 25 -17.75 32.43 25.75
CA CYS A 25 -17.85 33.15 27.01
C CYS A 25 -16.57 33.94 27.27
N ASN A 26 -16.75 35.16 27.82
CA ASN A 26 -15.68 36.05 28.28
C ASN A 26 -14.71 35.38 29.23
N ASP A 27 -13.47 35.19 28.78
CA ASP A 27 -12.28 35.30 29.60
C ASP A 27 -11.08 35.46 28.66
N VAL A 28 -10.50 36.65 28.69
CA VAL A 28 -9.28 37.00 27.94
C VAL A 28 -8.10 36.32 28.64
N LYS A 29 -7.74 35.11 28.19
CA LYS A 29 -6.42 34.56 28.34
C LYS A 29 -5.84 34.35 26.94
N GLU A 30 -4.68 34.92 26.72
CA GLU A 30 -3.88 34.79 25.51
C GLU A 30 -3.90 33.34 24.98
N PHE A 31 -4.68 33.12 23.95
CA PHE A 31 -4.62 31.91 23.17
C PHE A 31 -3.44 32.09 22.20
N THR A 32 -2.29 31.56 22.54
CA THR A 32 -1.25 31.29 21.54
C THR A 32 -1.85 30.33 20.52
N MET A 33 -2.22 30.87 19.36
CA MET A 33 -2.59 30.06 18.19
C MET A 33 -1.42 29.17 17.87
N SER A 34 -1.60 27.85 17.96
CA SER A 34 -0.69 26.87 17.41
C SER A 34 -0.52 27.14 15.92
N ASP A 35 0.71 27.36 15.51
CA ASP A 35 1.14 27.81 14.18
C ASP A 35 1.07 26.63 13.17
N ASP A 36 -0.12 26.09 12.94
CA ASP A 36 -0.42 25.08 11.90
C ASP A 36 -0.67 25.74 10.54
N ALA A 37 0.13 26.74 10.21
CA ALA A 37 0.11 27.38 8.91
C ALA A 37 0.71 26.42 7.86
N ILE A 38 -0.13 26.00 6.89
CA ILE A 38 0.29 25.07 5.81
C ILE A 38 1.45 25.66 5.04
N ARG A 39 2.65 25.11 5.23
CA ARG A 39 3.89 25.47 4.58
C ARG A 39 4.14 24.53 3.39
N ALA A 40 3.76 24.94 2.18
CA ALA A 40 3.83 24.13 0.95
C ALA A 40 4.86 24.65 -0.05
N GLY A 41 5.74 25.55 0.36
CA GLY A 41 6.66 26.25 -0.56
C GLY A 41 7.51 25.32 -1.43
N PRO A 42 8.21 24.32 -0.88
CA PRO A 42 9.01 23.39 -1.69
C PRO A 42 8.17 22.58 -2.68
N ALA A 43 6.96 22.16 -2.32
CA ALA A 43 6.07 21.42 -3.21
C ALA A 43 5.60 22.30 -4.40
N ILE A 44 5.23 23.55 -4.13
CA ILE A 44 4.84 24.53 -5.17
C ILE A 44 6.01 24.86 -6.08
N ARG A 45 7.21 25.06 -5.53
CA ARG A 45 8.42 25.29 -6.33
C ARG A 45 8.77 24.10 -7.23
N ARG A 46 8.59 22.85 -6.75
CA ARG A 46 8.77 21.63 -7.56
C ARG A 46 7.74 21.58 -8.70
N LEU A 47 6.47 21.82 -8.38
CA LEU A 47 5.40 21.89 -9.37
C LEU A 47 5.74 22.88 -10.47
N ARG A 48 6.11 24.12 -10.12
CA ARG A 48 6.48 25.14 -11.08
C ARG A 48 7.64 24.72 -12.00
N LYS A 49 8.68 24.11 -11.43
CA LYS A 49 9.82 23.59 -12.20
C LYS A 49 9.42 22.45 -13.14
N ARG A 50 8.56 21.54 -12.69
CA ARG A 50 8.02 20.43 -13.48
C ARG A 50 7.23 20.96 -14.68
N GLU A 51 6.42 22.00 -14.49
CA GLU A 51 5.65 22.67 -15.52
C GLU A 51 6.52 23.64 -16.38
N SER A 52 7.84 23.70 -16.12
CA SER A 52 8.78 24.59 -16.81
C SER A 52 8.38 26.07 -16.80
N LEU A 53 7.71 26.52 -15.72
CA LEU A 53 7.21 27.88 -15.59
C LEU A 53 8.19 28.79 -14.84
N THR A 54 8.24 30.08 -15.24
CA THR A 54 8.85 31.13 -14.43
C THR A 54 7.94 31.48 -13.25
N GLN A 55 8.49 32.10 -12.18
CA GLN A 55 7.68 32.59 -11.06
C GLN A 55 6.58 33.58 -11.54
N ALA A 56 6.91 34.47 -12.46
CA ALA A 56 5.95 35.39 -13.01
C ALA A 56 4.81 34.70 -13.78
N ALA A 57 5.12 33.68 -14.58
CA ALA A 57 4.14 32.95 -15.35
C ALA A 57 3.19 32.13 -14.44
N MET A 58 3.71 31.47 -13.40
CA MET A 58 2.90 30.72 -12.45
C MET A 58 2.05 31.66 -11.58
N ALA A 59 2.61 32.78 -11.11
CA ALA A 59 1.90 33.78 -10.34
C ALA A 59 0.71 34.39 -11.13
N SER A 60 0.92 34.66 -12.42
CA SER A 60 -0.14 35.15 -13.32
C SER A 60 -1.29 34.13 -13.43
N ARG A 61 -0.99 32.84 -13.63
CA ARG A 61 -2.04 31.79 -13.68
C ARG A 61 -2.80 31.65 -12.37
N LEU A 62 -2.12 31.79 -11.22
CA LEU A 62 -2.74 31.74 -9.91
C LEU A 62 -3.40 33.05 -9.48
N SER A 63 -3.36 34.10 -10.32
CA SER A 63 -3.89 35.44 -10.00
C SER A 63 -3.33 36.04 -8.70
N ILE A 64 -2.00 35.85 -8.47
CA ILE A 64 -1.23 36.40 -7.37
C ILE A 64 -0.01 37.18 -7.86
N SER A 65 0.61 37.98 -6.99
CA SER A 65 1.84 38.68 -7.36
C SER A 65 3.05 37.73 -7.38
N PRO A 66 4.05 37.95 -8.27
CA PRO A 66 5.29 37.18 -8.28
C PRO A 66 6.04 37.23 -6.95
N SER A 67 6.01 38.39 -6.28
CA SER A 67 6.60 38.57 -4.95
C SER A 67 5.92 37.71 -3.89
N TYR A 68 4.59 37.60 -3.94
CA TYR A 68 3.83 36.75 -3.03
C TYR A 68 4.12 35.27 -3.29
N LEU A 69 4.19 34.83 -4.53
CA LEU A 69 4.60 33.47 -4.88
C LEU A 69 6.03 33.16 -4.37
N ASN A 70 6.96 34.07 -4.51
CA ASN A 70 8.33 33.89 -4.00
C ASN A 70 8.36 33.71 -2.47
N LEU A 71 7.58 34.49 -1.73
CA LEU A 71 7.47 34.35 -0.26
C LEU A 71 6.86 33.00 0.13
N ILE A 72 5.87 32.51 -0.63
CA ILE A 72 5.30 31.17 -0.44
C ILE A 72 6.35 30.09 -0.72
N GLU A 73 7.05 30.16 -1.87
CA GLU A 73 8.07 29.17 -2.27
C GLU A 73 9.25 29.08 -1.29
N ARG A 74 9.48 30.15 -0.50
CA ARG A 74 10.49 30.19 0.57
C ARG A 74 9.93 29.88 1.95
N ASN A 75 8.70 29.43 2.06
CA ASN A 75 8.00 29.20 3.33
C ASN A 75 7.93 30.43 4.27
N GLN A 76 8.19 31.64 3.74
CA GLN A 76 8.10 32.90 4.48
C GLN A 76 6.65 33.39 4.67
N ARG A 77 5.71 32.78 3.89
CA ARG A 77 4.27 32.96 4.06
C ARG A 77 3.53 31.64 3.88
N PRO A 78 2.49 31.40 4.69
CA PRO A 78 1.62 30.25 4.55
C PRO A 78 0.81 30.36 3.25
N VAL A 79 0.44 29.20 2.71
CA VAL A 79 -0.38 29.10 1.51
C VAL A 79 -1.85 29.27 1.89
N SER A 80 -2.53 30.21 1.26
CA SER A 80 -3.97 30.38 1.46
C SER A 80 -4.78 29.31 0.74
N ALA A 81 -5.97 28.96 1.26
CA ALA A 81 -6.88 28.01 0.63
C ALA A 81 -7.20 28.37 -0.82
N ARG A 82 -7.32 29.66 -1.15
CA ARG A 82 -7.53 30.15 -2.51
C ARG A 82 -6.39 29.78 -3.45
N VAL A 83 -5.14 29.87 -2.99
CA VAL A 83 -3.95 29.48 -3.79
C VAL A 83 -3.91 27.98 -3.97
N ILE A 84 -4.23 27.18 -2.95
CA ILE A 84 -4.31 25.73 -3.05
C ILE A 84 -5.36 25.30 -4.08
N MET A 85 -6.53 25.91 -4.05
CA MET A 85 -7.57 25.63 -5.04
C MET A 85 -7.13 26.00 -6.46
N GLY A 86 -6.47 27.13 -6.64
CA GLY A 86 -5.91 27.52 -7.94
C GLY A 86 -4.82 26.53 -8.43
N LEU A 87 -4.02 25.97 -7.51
CA LEU A 87 -3.04 24.96 -7.86
C LEU A 87 -3.68 23.64 -8.31
N VAL A 88 -4.75 23.21 -7.63
CA VAL A 88 -5.53 22.02 -8.01
C VAL A 88 -6.17 22.22 -9.38
N GLU A 89 -6.86 23.36 -9.59
CA GLU A 89 -7.61 23.63 -10.82
C GLU A 89 -6.71 23.84 -12.04
N GLN A 90 -5.59 24.54 -11.88
CA GLN A 90 -4.74 24.96 -12.99
C GLN A 90 -3.60 23.98 -13.33
N PHE A 91 -3.20 23.16 -12.35
CA PHE A 91 -1.99 22.32 -12.45
C PHE A 91 -2.20 20.87 -12.00
N ASP A 92 -3.44 20.45 -11.77
CA ASP A 92 -3.77 19.10 -11.23
C ASP A 92 -2.91 18.74 -9.99
N PHE A 93 -2.68 19.74 -9.15
CA PHE A 93 -1.85 19.58 -7.96
C PHE A 93 -2.57 18.76 -6.91
N ASP A 94 -1.94 17.69 -6.43
CA ASP A 94 -2.46 16.91 -5.31
C ASP A 94 -2.11 17.61 -3.98
N PRO A 95 -3.09 18.16 -3.23
CA PRO A 95 -2.84 18.81 -1.93
C PRO A 95 -2.22 17.87 -0.90
N ARG A 96 -2.34 16.53 -1.08
CA ARG A 96 -1.72 15.53 -0.20
C ARG A 96 -0.20 15.49 -0.36
N SER A 97 0.33 15.95 -1.49
CA SER A 97 1.77 16.09 -1.70
C SER A 97 2.43 17.17 -0.82
N ILE A 98 1.62 18.00 -0.14
CA ILE A 98 2.08 18.98 0.84
C ILE A 98 2.54 18.31 2.14
N ARG A 99 2.01 17.12 2.44
CA ARG A 99 2.29 16.37 3.67
C ARG A 99 3.33 15.25 3.48
N GLU A 100 4.27 15.44 2.54
CA GLU A 100 5.36 14.44 2.32
C GLU A 100 6.26 14.25 3.55
N ASP A 101 6.36 15.22 4.42
CA ASP A 101 7.03 15.17 5.71
C ASP A 101 6.36 14.22 6.73
N GLU A 102 5.04 13.97 6.63
CA GLU A 102 4.35 12.96 7.45
C GLU A 102 4.87 11.53 7.14
N THR A 103 5.34 11.28 5.93
CA THR A 103 5.85 9.94 5.55
C THR A 103 7.10 9.53 6.31
N ILE A 104 7.87 10.48 6.83
CA ILE A 104 9.08 10.23 7.63
C ILE A 104 8.85 10.41 9.13
N GLY A 105 7.61 10.68 9.56
CA GLY A 105 7.23 10.94 10.96
C GLY A 105 7.51 12.38 11.39
N GLY A 106 7.54 13.33 10.44
CA GLY A 106 7.76 14.75 10.71
C GLY A 106 9.10 15.04 11.40
N LEU A 107 9.14 16.14 12.14
CA LEU A 107 10.31 16.56 12.92
C LEU A 107 10.73 15.54 13.98
N ASP A 108 9.76 14.91 14.65
CA ASP A 108 10.05 13.91 15.68
C ASP A 108 10.61 12.61 15.07
N GLY A 109 10.14 12.23 13.87
CA GLY A 109 10.69 11.11 13.13
C GLY A 109 12.13 11.36 12.69
N LEU A 110 12.43 12.59 12.27
CA LEU A 110 13.77 13.00 11.88
C LEU A 110 14.69 13.07 13.11
N ALA A 111 14.25 13.69 14.19
CA ALA A 111 14.99 13.79 15.45
C ALA A 111 15.36 12.42 16.03
N ARG A 112 14.44 11.43 15.95
CA ARG A 112 14.74 10.05 16.35
C ARG A 112 15.87 9.41 15.56
N ARG A 113 15.98 9.70 14.27
CA ARG A 113 17.04 9.15 13.41
C ARG A 113 18.39 9.80 13.69
N PHE A 114 18.41 11.11 13.88
CA PHE A 114 19.62 11.86 14.18
C PHE A 114 20.14 11.66 15.62
N ALA A 115 19.33 11.11 16.48
CA ALA A 115 19.74 10.75 17.83
C ALA A 115 20.51 9.42 17.93
N ASP A 116 20.77 8.74 16.83
CA ASP A 116 21.64 7.58 16.77
C ASP A 116 23.07 7.92 17.18
N GLU A 117 23.76 7.00 17.91
CA GLU A 117 25.15 7.20 18.35
C GLU A 117 26.11 7.53 17.20
N ARG A 118 25.80 7.11 15.97
CA ARG A 118 26.59 7.43 14.77
C ARG A 118 26.62 8.91 14.42
N PHE A 119 25.72 9.71 14.97
CA PHE A 119 25.61 11.15 14.73
C PHE A 119 25.81 11.98 15.99
N ALA A 120 26.22 11.35 17.11
CA ALA A 120 26.37 12.04 18.41
C ALA A 120 27.40 13.13 18.39
N ASP A 121 28.43 13.02 17.55
CA ASP A 121 29.50 14.00 17.35
C ASP A 121 29.05 15.27 16.63
N LEU A 122 27.94 15.21 15.89
CA LEU A 122 27.41 16.34 15.10
C LEU A 122 26.59 17.31 15.95
N ALA A 123 26.15 16.89 17.16
CA ALA A 123 25.39 17.70 18.12
C ALA A 123 24.19 18.47 17.50
N ILE A 124 23.53 17.88 16.52
CA ILE A 124 22.42 18.49 15.78
C ILE A 124 21.23 18.73 16.72
N ASP A 125 20.78 19.97 16.79
CA ASP A 125 19.66 20.36 17.63
C ASP A 125 18.32 20.29 16.89
N ARG A 126 17.23 20.53 17.64
CA ARG A 126 15.88 20.43 17.11
C ARG A 126 15.54 21.56 16.12
N GLU A 127 16.15 22.73 16.28
CA GLU A 127 15.94 23.89 15.43
C GLU A 127 16.58 23.66 14.05
N GLU A 128 17.79 23.12 14.01
CA GLU A 128 18.47 22.72 12.77
C GLU A 128 17.70 21.62 12.00
N LEU A 129 17.09 20.67 12.72
CA LEU A 129 16.25 19.65 12.09
C LEU A 129 14.95 20.21 11.51
N ASP A 130 14.34 21.21 12.16
CA ASP A 130 13.16 21.92 11.63
C ASP A 130 13.54 22.74 10.39
N GLU A 131 14.66 23.43 10.41
CA GLU A 131 15.19 24.13 9.25
C GLU A 131 15.49 23.16 8.10
N PHE A 132 16.14 22.03 8.37
CA PHE A 132 16.42 20.99 7.37
C PHE A 132 15.13 20.45 6.75
N LEU A 133 14.13 20.13 7.56
CA LEU A 133 12.84 19.61 7.09
C LEU A 133 12.08 20.67 6.28
N SER A 134 12.10 21.93 6.71
CA SER A 134 11.39 23.02 6.04
C SER A 134 12.05 23.46 4.73
N THR A 135 13.38 23.46 4.68
CA THR A 135 14.17 23.97 3.53
C THR A 135 14.40 22.89 2.48
N ALA A 136 14.64 21.64 2.91
CA ALA A 136 15.00 20.53 2.03
C ALA A 136 14.23 19.23 2.35
N PRO A 137 12.87 19.23 2.31
CA PRO A 137 12.06 18.08 2.72
C PRO A 137 12.36 16.80 1.94
N GLN A 138 12.74 16.90 0.66
CA GLN A 138 13.17 15.74 -0.15
C GLN A 138 14.51 15.17 0.30
N ALA A 139 15.46 16.02 0.71
CA ALA A 139 16.71 15.55 1.25
C ALA A 139 16.50 14.89 2.62
N ALA A 140 15.63 15.45 3.46
CA ALA A 140 15.23 14.84 4.73
C ALA A 140 14.53 13.48 4.51
N ALA A 141 13.64 13.38 3.52
CA ALA A 141 13.01 12.11 3.13
C ALA A 141 14.02 11.10 2.57
N ALA A 142 14.97 11.55 1.75
CA ALA A 142 16.04 10.70 1.24
C ALA A 142 16.96 10.19 2.36
N PHE A 143 17.34 11.05 3.29
CA PHE A 143 18.08 10.66 4.49
C PHE A 143 17.31 9.63 5.32
N ALA A 144 16.04 9.87 5.61
CA ALA A 144 15.21 8.95 6.38
C ALA A 144 15.14 7.57 5.71
N ARG A 145 14.96 7.52 4.38
CA ARG A 145 15.00 6.27 3.61
C ARG A 145 16.35 5.56 3.68
N LEU A 146 17.44 6.30 3.54
CA LEU A 146 18.79 5.75 3.65
C LEU A 146 19.05 5.22 5.06
N TYR A 147 18.68 5.97 6.09
CA TYR A 147 18.83 5.58 7.48
C TYR A 147 18.02 4.33 7.82
N ASP A 148 16.74 4.29 7.43
CA ASP A 148 15.84 3.15 7.66
C ASP A 148 16.33 1.89 6.93
N ASN A 149 16.95 2.06 5.75
CA ASN A 149 17.54 0.97 4.98
C ASN A 149 18.94 0.57 5.45
N ALA A 150 19.67 1.43 6.14
CA ALA A 150 21.02 1.13 6.62
C ALA A 150 21.06 0.07 7.76
N GLY A 151 19.91 -0.19 8.41
CA GLY A 151 19.72 -1.32 9.33
C GLY A 151 19.48 -2.66 8.65
N THR A 152 19.13 -2.65 7.38
CA THR A 152 19.06 -3.83 6.51
C THR A 152 20.35 -3.87 5.71
N THR A 153 21.25 -4.73 6.13
CA THR A 153 22.60 -5.00 5.61
C THR A 153 22.80 -4.74 4.11
N ALA A 154 23.99 -4.32 3.76
CA ALA A 154 24.51 -4.10 2.39
C ALA A 154 24.24 -5.25 1.37
N ALA A 155 23.73 -6.39 1.82
CA ALA A 155 23.24 -7.49 0.99
C ALA A 155 21.89 -7.22 0.28
N ALA A 156 21.13 -6.20 0.69
CA ALA A 156 19.80 -5.92 0.11
C ALA A 156 19.85 -5.21 -1.27
N SER A 157 21.03 -4.69 -1.70
CA SER A 157 21.13 -4.04 -3.01
C SER A 157 21.16 -5.03 -4.18
N ASP A 158 21.58 -6.28 -3.95
CA ASP A 158 21.74 -7.31 -4.96
C ASP A 158 20.65 -8.41 -4.89
N ASP A 159 19.69 -8.32 -3.96
CA ASP A 159 18.57 -9.28 -3.90
C ASP A 159 17.61 -9.08 -5.09
N PRO A 160 17.51 -10.07 -5.98
CA PRO A 160 16.61 -10.02 -7.14
C PRO A 160 15.15 -9.80 -6.77
N LEU A 161 14.71 -10.36 -5.63
CA LEU A 161 13.35 -10.22 -5.15
C LEU A 161 13.06 -8.78 -4.69
N ALA A 162 13.99 -8.17 -3.94
CA ALA A 162 13.88 -6.78 -3.52
C ALA A 162 13.91 -5.82 -4.71
N ALA A 163 14.74 -6.08 -5.72
CA ALA A 163 14.79 -5.30 -6.95
C ALA A 163 13.46 -5.37 -7.71
N SER A 164 12.89 -6.57 -7.88
CA SER A 164 11.59 -6.77 -8.51
C SER A 164 10.47 -6.06 -7.72
N ARG A 165 10.45 -6.16 -6.38
CA ARG A 165 9.48 -5.48 -5.52
C ARG A 165 9.55 -3.96 -5.67
N ARG A 166 10.75 -3.36 -5.65
CA ARG A 166 10.93 -1.92 -5.86
C ARG A 166 10.34 -1.45 -7.19
N GLU A 167 10.51 -2.23 -8.25
CA GLU A 167 9.94 -1.89 -9.56
C GLU A 167 8.42 -1.97 -9.55
N ILE A 168 7.82 -3.00 -8.94
CA ILE A 168 6.37 -3.12 -8.77
C ILE A 168 5.81 -1.91 -8.00
N GLU A 169 6.47 -1.52 -6.91
CA GLU A 169 6.07 -0.37 -6.09
C GLU A 169 6.21 0.96 -6.84
N ARG A 170 7.25 1.12 -7.67
CA ARG A 170 7.42 2.29 -8.55
C ARG A 170 6.21 2.51 -9.45
N TRP A 171 5.61 1.44 -9.94
CA TRP A 171 4.37 1.44 -10.73
C TRP A 171 3.10 1.46 -9.87
N ARG A 172 3.22 1.49 -8.54
CA ARG A 172 2.09 1.34 -7.61
C ARG A 172 1.25 0.10 -7.93
N ASN A 173 1.91 -0.96 -8.39
CA ASN A 173 1.30 -2.20 -8.83
C ASN A 173 0.18 -2.01 -9.87
N HIS A 174 0.28 -1.00 -10.76
CA HIS A 174 -0.69 -0.73 -11.82
C HIS A 174 -0.01 -0.57 -13.17
N PHE A 175 -0.40 -1.41 -14.13
CA PHE A 175 0.15 -1.46 -15.49
C PHE A 175 -1.01 -1.20 -16.47
N ALA A 176 -1.20 0.07 -16.86
CA ALA A 176 -2.38 0.53 -17.58
C ALA A 176 -2.58 -0.19 -18.93
N ASP A 177 -1.49 -0.40 -19.68
CA ASP A 177 -1.55 -1.06 -20.99
C ASP A 177 -1.96 -2.54 -20.87
N LEU A 178 -1.44 -3.24 -19.86
CA LEU A 178 -1.81 -4.62 -19.59
C LEU A 178 -3.25 -4.74 -19.11
N ASP A 179 -3.75 -3.78 -18.32
CA ASP A 179 -5.14 -3.74 -17.92
C ASP A 179 -6.09 -3.52 -19.12
N ALA A 180 -5.74 -2.59 -20.02
CA ALA A 180 -6.54 -2.33 -21.22
C ALA A 180 -6.59 -3.58 -22.12
N SER A 181 -5.43 -4.19 -22.38
CA SER A 181 -5.33 -5.40 -23.18
C SER A 181 -6.08 -6.60 -22.55
N ALA A 182 -6.08 -6.71 -21.21
CA ALA A 182 -6.83 -7.73 -20.50
C ALA A 182 -8.35 -7.49 -20.55
N GLU A 183 -8.80 -6.22 -20.49
CA GLU A 183 -10.23 -5.88 -20.67
C GLU A 183 -10.71 -6.22 -22.07
N GLU A 184 -9.95 -5.88 -23.11
CA GLU A 184 -10.27 -6.23 -24.51
C GLU A 184 -10.38 -7.74 -24.70
N LEU A 185 -9.41 -8.50 -24.18
CA LEU A 185 -9.42 -9.95 -24.26
C LEU A 185 -10.59 -10.57 -23.50
N ALA A 186 -10.94 -10.05 -22.32
CA ALA A 186 -12.08 -10.50 -21.53
C ALA A 186 -13.41 -10.25 -22.23
N ASP A 187 -13.53 -9.14 -22.95
CA ASP A 187 -14.71 -8.80 -23.74
C ASP A 187 -14.81 -9.67 -25.01
N GLU A 188 -13.69 -9.91 -25.71
CA GLU A 188 -13.61 -10.85 -26.84
C GLU A 188 -14.09 -12.25 -26.43
N MET A 189 -13.59 -12.73 -25.28
CA MET A 189 -13.95 -14.04 -24.74
C MET A 189 -15.34 -14.06 -24.07
N ARG A 190 -16.02 -12.94 -23.95
CA ARG A 190 -17.33 -12.80 -23.28
C ARG A 190 -17.37 -13.38 -21.86
N LEU A 191 -16.31 -13.20 -21.09
CA LEU A 191 -16.17 -13.74 -19.72
C LEU A 191 -17.26 -13.26 -18.75
N SER A 192 -18.09 -12.30 -19.15
CA SER A 192 -19.21 -11.79 -18.34
C SER A 192 -20.49 -12.61 -18.42
N ARG A 193 -20.60 -13.54 -19.36
CA ARG A 193 -21.88 -14.15 -19.76
C ARG A 193 -22.04 -15.63 -19.43
N GLY A 194 -21.02 -16.26 -18.82
CA GLY A 194 -21.06 -17.70 -18.59
C GLY A 194 -20.08 -18.18 -17.54
N ASP A 195 -19.84 -19.49 -17.56
CA ASP A 195 -18.79 -20.11 -16.74
C ASP A 195 -17.40 -19.68 -17.23
N ILE A 196 -16.67 -19.01 -16.38
CA ILE A 196 -15.32 -18.50 -16.68
C ILE A 196 -14.38 -19.65 -17.06
N GLY A 197 -14.41 -20.77 -16.32
CA GLY A 197 -13.57 -21.92 -16.56
C GLY A 197 -13.83 -22.56 -17.91
N LEU A 198 -15.10 -22.63 -18.31
CA LEU A 198 -15.51 -23.13 -19.64
C LEU A 198 -14.99 -22.20 -20.74
N ALA A 199 -15.19 -20.88 -20.62
CA ALA A 199 -14.75 -19.93 -21.63
C ALA A 199 -13.22 -19.93 -21.81
N LEU A 200 -12.45 -20.04 -20.73
CA LEU A 200 -11.00 -20.16 -20.78
C LEU A 200 -10.57 -21.48 -21.45
N THR A 201 -11.26 -22.58 -21.14
CA THR A 201 -11.00 -23.89 -21.75
C THR A 201 -11.34 -23.90 -23.27
N GLU A 202 -12.43 -23.29 -23.64
CA GLU A 202 -12.82 -23.15 -25.06
C GLU A 202 -11.82 -22.29 -25.83
N ARG A 203 -11.36 -21.18 -25.26
CA ARG A 203 -10.32 -20.34 -25.88
C ARG A 203 -9.04 -21.13 -26.16
N LEU A 204 -8.56 -21.89 -25.19
CA LEU A 204 -7.37 -22.73 -25.34
C LEU A 204 -7.57 -23.79 -26.42
N ARG A 205 -8.77 -24.40 -26.49
CA ARG A 205 -9.10 -25.41 -27.49
C ARG A 205 -9.19 -24.82 -28.90
N GLU A 206 -9.92 -23.73 -29.07
CA GLU A 206 -10.24 -23.16 -30.37
C GLU A 206 -9.06 -22.43 -31.00
N ARG A 207 -8.35 -21.62 -30.22
CA ARG A 207 -7.27 -20.79 -30.76
C ARG A 207 -5.90 -21.48 -30.74
N HIS A 208 -5.67 -22.35 -29.75
CA HIS A 208 -4.36 -22.99 -29.57
C HIS A 208 -4.40 -24.51 -29.80
N GLN A 209 -5.57 -25.10 -30.03
CA GLN A 209 -5.76 -26.55 -30.17
C GLN A 209 -5.23 -27.31 -28.93
N LEU A 210 -5.35 -26.71 -27.74
CA LEU A 210 -4.96 -27.30 -26.49
C LEU A 210 -6.16 -27.81 -25.72
N SER A 211 -6.11 -29.07 -25.26
CA SER A 211 -7.12 -29.62 -24.35
C SER A 211 -6.67 -29.43 -22.89
N VAL A 212 -7.64 -29.19 -22.00
CA VAL A 212 -7.37 -29.08 -20.56
C VAL A 212 -7.58 -30.44 -19.89
N ARG A 213 -6.60 -30.86 -19.08
CA ARG A 213 -6.65 -32.12 -18.32
C ARG A 213 -6.35 -31.85 -16.84
N ILE A 214 -7.19 -32.38 -15.98
CA ILE A 214 -6.95 -32.40 -14.53
C ILE A 214 -6.28 -33.75 -14.25
N LEU A 215 -5.07 -33.70 -13.69
CA LEU A 215 -4.26 -34.87 -13.43
C LEU A 215 -4.14 -35.13 -11.93
N PRO A 216 -4.12 -36.43 -11.55
CA PRO A 216 -3.87 -36.83 -10.18
C PRO A 216 -2.48 -36.32 -9.69
N ARG A 217 -2.38 -36.16 -8.38
CA ARG A 217 -1.14 -35.71 -7.74
C ARG A 217 0.07 -36.59 -8.08
N ASP A 218 -0.12 -37.90 -8.18
CA ASP A 218 0.95 -38.84 -8.48
C ASP A 218 1.52 -38.64 -9.89
N VAL A 219 0.75 -38.08 -10.80
CA VAL A 219 1.17 -37.77 -12.19
C VAL A 219 1.77 -36.37 -12.31
N LEU A 220 1.36 -35.45 -11.43
CA LEU A 220 1.83 -34.07 -11.41
C LEU A 220 2.23 -33.64 -9.96
N PRO A 221 3.24 -34.28 -9.36
CA PRO A 221 3.50 -34.17 -7.92
C PRO A 221 3.93 -32.76 -7.48
N ASP A 222 4.80 -32.09 -8.25
CA ASP A 222 5.47 -30.85 -7.84
C ASP A 222 5.06 -29.63 -8.71
N SER A 223 3.95 -29.76 -9.43
CA SER A 223 3.51 -28.72 -10.36
C SER A 223 2.03 -28.38 -10.19
N LEU A 224 1.73 -27.09 -10.19
CA LEU A 224 0.33 -26.60 -10.21
C LEU A 224 -0.28 -26.77 -11.60
N SER A 225 0.53 -26.50 -12.64
CA SER A 225 0.13 -26.63 -14.03
C SER A 225 1.36 -26.89 -14.91
N ARG A 226 1.17 -27.64 -15.98
CA ARG A 226 2.18 -27.92 -17.01
C ARG A 226 1.57 -27.74 -18.41
N LEU A 227 2.32 -27.12 -19.30
CA LEU A 227 1.99 -27.08 -20.72
C LEU A 227 2.75 -28.20 -21.43
N ASP A 228 2.03 -29.18 -21.94
CA ASP A 228 2.57 -30.27 -22.73
C ASP A 228 2.23 -30.02 -24.21
N LEU A 229 3.21 -29.54 -24.96
CA LEU A 229 3.05 -29.22 -26.37
C LEU A 229 2.98 -30.47 -27.25
N HIS A 230 3.60 -31.59 -26.83
CA HIS A 230 3.55 -32.84 -27.58
C HIS A 230 2.17 -33.47 -27.47
N ALA A 231 1.61 -33.55 -26.28
CA ALA A 231 0.24 -34.05 -26.07
C ALA A 231 -0.83 -33.00 -26.39
N ARG A 232 -0.46 -31.76 -26.70
CA ARG A 232 -1.35 -30.61 -26.86
C ARG A 232 -2.31 -30.45 -25.69
N GLN A 233 -1.74 -30.39 -24.49
CA GLN A 233 -2.51 -30.32 -23.26
C GLN A 233 -2.01 -29.23 -22.31
N VAL A 234 -2.96 -28.54 -21.67
CA VAL A 234 -2.73 -27.81 -20.42
C VAL A 234 -3.14 -28.77 -19.30
N GLN A 235 -2.17 -29.20 -18.54
CA GLN A 235 -2.34 -30.14 -17.43
C GLN A 235 -2.40 -29.35 -16.12
N LEU A 236 -3.43 -29.60 -15.32
CA LEU A 236 -3.68 -28.95 -14.04
C LEU A 236 -3.66 -30.00 -12.93
N SER A 237 -3.08 -29.67 -11.77
CA SER A 237 -3.15 -30.53 -10.59
C SER A 237 -4.58 -30.64 -10.06
N GLU A 238 -5.00 -31.84 -9.68
CA GLU A 238 -6.30 -32.08 -9.02
C GLU A 238 -6.43 -31.34 -7.69
N MET A 239 -5.28 -31.02 -7.04
CA MET A 239 -5.22 -30.29 -5.77
C MET A 239 -5.67 -28.81 -5.89
N LEU A 240 -5.77 -28.30 -7.11
CA LEU A 240 -6.22 -26.93 -7.33
C LEU A 240 -7.73 -26.81 -7.18
N GLY A 241 -8.19 -25.89 -6.33
CA GLY A 241 -9.60 -25.49 -6.30
C GLY A 241 -10.02 -24.73 -7.58
N PRO A 242 -11.32 -24.54 -7.81
CA PRO A 242 -11.86 -23.94 -9.05
C PRO A 242 -11.26 -22.58 -9.38
N ALA A 243 -11.18 -21.66 -8.42
CA ALA A 243 -10.58 -20.33 -8.61
C ALA A 243 -9.10 -20.40 -9.05
N SER A 244 -8.34 -21.33 -8.43
CA SER A 244 -6.92 -21.52 -8.77
C SER A 244 -6.78 -22.16 -10.16
N ARG A 245 -7.68 -23.06 -10.57
CA ARG A 245 -7.69 -23.61 -11.93
C ARG A 245 -7.96 -22.52 -12.96
N ASN A 246 -8.98 -21.70 -12.75
CA ASN A 246 -9.28 -20.56 -13.63
C ASN A 246 -8.08 -19.63 -13.77
N PHE A 247 -7.40 -19.35 -12.65
CA PHE A 247 -6.20 -18.52 -12.68
C PHE A 247 -5.05 -19.15 -13.49
N GLN A 248 -4.81 -20.46 -13.35
CA GLN A 248 -3.80 -21.16 -14.16
C GLN A 248 -4.13 -21.16 -15.65
N LEU A 249 -5.41 -21.30 -16.01
CA LEU A 249 -5.84 -21.22 -17.41
C LEU A 249 -5.67 -19.79 -17.95
N ALA A 250 -6.09 -18.77 -17.21
CA ALA A 250 -5.87 -17.36 -17.56
C ALA A 250 -4.38 -17.03 -17.71
N LEU A 251 -3.54 -17.56 -16.82
CA LEU A 251 -2.09 -17.42 -16.89
C LEU A 251 -1.51 -18.05 -18.16
N LYS A 252 -2.00 -19.23 -18.57
CA LYS A 252 -1.55 -19.86 -19.82
C LYS A 252 -1.98 -19.06 -21.04
N ILE A 253 -3.20 -18.52 -21.05
CA ILE A 253 -3.67 -17.64 -22.13
C ILE A 253 -2.80 -16.38 -22.20
N ALA A 254 -2.50 -15.72 -21.06
CA ALA A 254 -1.59 -14.59 -21.01
C ALA A 254 -0.21 -14.91 -21.61
N GLN A 255 0.37 -16.06 -21.25
CA GLN A 255 1.67 -16.51 -21.74
C GLN A 255 1.66 -16.87 -23.24
N LEU A 256 0.54 -17.29 -23.80
CA LEU A 256 0.42 -17.69 -25.21
C LEU A 256 0.01 -16.53 -26.12
N GLU A 257 -0.83 -15.61 -25.65
CA GLU A 257 -1.44 -14.57 -26.49
C GLU A 257 -0.87 -13.17 -26.25
N LYS A 258 -0.25 -12.93 -25.07
CA LYS A 258 0.19 -11.62 -24.62
C LYS A 258 1.65 -11.58 -24.18
N ALA A 259 2.41 -12.59 -24.56
CA ALA A 259 3.83 -12.72 -24.18
C ALA A 259 4.66 -11.51 -24.60
N ASP A 260 4.44 -10.97 -25.78
CA ASP A 260 5.21 -9.83 -26.33
C ASP A 260 4.88 -8.53 -25.58
N GLU A 261 3.60 -8.28 -25.29
CA GLU A 261 3.16 -7.11 -24.51
C GLU A 261 3.74 -7.15 -23.08
N ILE A 262 3.65 -8.32 -22.43
CA ILE A 262 4.19 -8.52 -21.08
C ILE A 262 5.72 -8.37 -21.10
N MET A 263 6.38 -8.92 -22.11
CA MET A 263 7.83 -8.83 -22.26
C MET A 263 8.30 -7.39 -22.51
N ALA A 264 7.55 -6.60 -23.29
CA ALA A 264 7.86 -5.21 -23.53
C ALA A 264 7.85 -4.39 -22.23
N VAL A 265 6.85 -4.60 -21.36
CA VAL A 265 6.83 -3.98 -20.03
C VAL A 265 8.00 -4.43 -19.16
N ALA A 266 8.32 -5.74 -19.16
CA ALA A 266 9.42 -6.29 -18.38
C ALA A 266 10.80 -5.77 -18.84
N GLN A 267 10.98 -5.55 -20.14
CA GLN A 267 12.20 -4.99 -20.71
C GLN A 267 12.35 -3.48 -20.48
N GLY A 268 11.22 -2.77 -20.34
CA GLY A 268 11.22 -1.34 -19.98
C GLY A 268 11.75 -1.07 -18.57
N ALA A 269 11.76 -2.06 -17.70
CA ALA A 269 12.35 -1.99 -16.36
C ALA A 269 13.88 -2.17 -16.43
N LYS A 270 14.59 -1.31 -15.69
CA LYS A 270 16.07 -1.33 -15.64
C LYS A 270 16.55 -2.29 -14.55
N PHE A 271 16.73 -3.56 -14.88
CA PHE A 271 17.36 -4.54 -13.99
C PHE A 271 18.78 -4.85 -14.43
N ASN A 272 19.70 -4.89 -13.48
CA ASN A 272 21.08 -5.36 -13.68
C ASN A 272 21.17 -6.88 -13.61
N ASP A 273 20.17 -7.53 -12.97
CA ASP A 273 20.12 -8.97 -12.76
C ASP A 273 18.95 -9.59 -13.55
N GLU A 274 19.25 -10.69 -14.25
CA GLU A 274 18.25 -11.42 -15.05
C GLU A 274 17.23 -12.13 -14.15
N ALA A 275 17.60 -12.59 -12.96
CA ALA A 275 16.66 -13.18 -12.01
C ALA A 275 15.63 -12.16 -11.53
N ALA A 276 16.02 -10.89 -11.28
CA ALA A 276 15.10 -9.81 -10.95
C ALA A 276 14.11 -9.55 -12.08
N ARG A 277 14.58 -9.55 -13.33
CA ARG A 277 13.72 -9.39 -14.52
C ARG A 277 12.77 -10.57 -14.67
N ALA A 278 13.23 -11.79 -14.45
CA ALA A 278 12.41 -13.00 -14.51
C ALA A 278 11.31 -12.99 -13.44
N LEU A 279 11.64 -12.56 -12.21
CA LEU A 279 10.67 -12.40 -11.12
C LEU A 279 9.63 -11.32 -11.46
N PHE A 280 10.06 -10.20 -12.00
CA PHE A 280 9.16 -9.12 -12.42
C PHE A 280 8.24 -9.58 -13.56
N LYS A 281 8.79 -10.25 -14.59
CA LYS A 281 7.97 -10.83 -15.67
C LYS A 281 6.94 -11.81 -15.14
N ARG A 282 7.34 -12.70 -14.21
CA ARG A 282 6.41 -13.63 -13.56
C ARG A 282 5.30 -12.91 -12.81
N HIS A 283 5.60 -11.77 -12.19
CA HIS A 283 4.59 -10.92 -11.57
C HIS A 283 3.62 -10.36 -12.63
N LEU A 284 4.14 -9.84 -13.76
CA LEU A 284 3.32 -9.30 -14.85
C LEU A 284 2.43 -10.37 -15.50
N ASP A 285 2.93 -11.60 -15.68
CA ASP A 285 2.12 -12.74 -16.15
C ASP A 285 0.93 -12.96 -15.21
N GLY A 286 1.17 -13.00 -13.90
CA GLY A 286 0.13 -13.14 -12.88
C GLY A 286 -0.80 -11.93 -12.79
N TYR A 287 -0.26 -10.72 -12.97
CA TYR A 287 -1.03 -9.49 -13.04
C TYR A 287 -2.03 -9.53 -14.19
N PHE A 288 -1.58 -9.89 -15.40
CA PHE A 288 -2.43 -10.01 -16.55
C PHE A 288 -3.53 -11.07 -16.35
N ALA A 289 -3.18 -12.23 -15.81
CA ALA A 289 -4.16 -13.28 -15.50
C ALA A 289 -5.24 -12.78 -14.52
N ALA A 290 -4.85 -12.05 -13.48
CA ALA A 290 -5.78 -11.42 -12.53
C ALA A 290 -6.65 -10.35 -13.20
N ALA A 291 -6.07 -9.54 -14.10
CA ALA A 291 -6.78 -8.50 -14.84
C ALA A 291 -7.78 -9.10 -15.84
N LEU A 292 -7.45 -10.25 -16.47
CA LEU A 292 -8.35 -10.98 -17.36
C LEU A 292 -9.58 -11.53 -16.61
N LEU A 293 -9.36 -12.11 -15.41
CA LEU A 293 -10.46 -12.64 -14.59
C LEU A 293 -11.30 -11.53 -13.95
N MET A 294 -10.68 -10.42 -13.61
CA MET A 294 -11.29 -9.24 -12.97
C MET A 294 -11.02 -7.98 -13.80
N PRO A 295 -11.67 -7.82 -14.99
CA PRO A 295 -11.46 -6.68 -15.88
C PRO A 295 -11.73 -5.36 -15.15
N TYR A 296 -10.85 -4.37 -15.33
CA TYR A 296 -10.74 -3.18 -14.49
C TYR A 296 -12.08 -2.47 -14.26
N GLY A 297 -12.73 -2.03 -15.32
CA GLY A 297 -13.96 -1.26 -15.21
C GLY A 297 -15.14 -2.06 -14.62
N ARG A 298 -15.23 -3.37 -14.94
CA ARG A 298 -16.24 -4.26 -14.34
C ARG A 298 -15.95 -4.51 -12.86
N PHE A 299 -14.70 -4.72 -12.52
CA PHE A 299 -14.28 -4.99 -11.16
C PHE A 299 -14.49 -3.75 -10.26
N LEU A 300 -14.07 -2.58 -10.70
CA LEU A 300 -14.26 -1.33 -9.95
C LEU A 300 -15.76 -1.04 -9.71
N ARG A 301 -16.60 -1.14 -10.76
CA ARG A 301 -18.06 -0.98 -10.58
C ARG A 301 -18.67 -1.98 -9.61
N ALA A 302 -18.15 -3.22 -9.59
CA ALA A 302 -18.61 -4.24 -8.65
C ALA A 302 -18.19 -3.90 -7.22
N CYS A 303 -16.95 -3.42 -7.02
CA CYS A 303 -16.45 -2.95 -5.72
C CYS A 303 -17.34 -1.83 -5.18
N ASP A 304 -17.59 -0.80 -5.97
CA ASP A 304 -18.42 0.35 -5.57
C ASP A 304 -19.86 -0.07 -5.26
N ALA A 305 -20.45 -0.94 -6.08
CA ALA A 305 -21.82 -1.42 -5.91
C ALA A 305 -22.03 -2.29 -4.67
N THR A 306 -20.99 -2.97 -4.19
CA THR A 306 -21.07 -3.87 -3.03
C THR A 306 -20.49 -3.25 -1.75
N GLY A 307 -19.97 -2.02 -1.80
CA GLY A 307 -19.18 -1.47 -0.71
C GLY A 307 -17.92 -2.31 -0.42
N TYR A 308 -17.29 -2.81 -1.48
CA TYR A 308 -16.10 -3.68 -1.39
C TYR A 308 -16.32 -4.95 -0.54
N ASP A 309 -17.51 -5.54 -0.57
CA ASP A 309 -17.80 -6.79 0.14
C ASP A 309 -16.95 -7.94 -0.43
N LEU A 310 -15.87 -8.29 0.31
CA LEU A 310 -14.86 -9.24 -0.16
C LEU A 310 -15.46 -10.63 -0.49
N PRO A 311 -16.26 -11.27 0.38
CA PRO A 311 -16.93 -12.53 0.08
C PRO A 311 -17.86 -12.50 -1.15
N VAL A 312 -18.54 -11.38 -1.36
CA VAL A 312 -19.42 -11.20 -2.54
C VAL A 312 -18.58 -11.08 -3.81
N LEU A 313 -17.49 -10.31 -3.77
CA LEU A 313 -16.58 -10.12 -4.90
C LEU A 313 -15.87 -11.42 -5.29
N GLU A 314 -15.38 -12.20 -4.32
CA GLU A 314 -14.78 -13.53 -4.58
C GLU A 314 -15.72 -14.44 -5.39
N ARG A 315 -16.97 -14.54 -4.93
CA ARG A 315 -18.00 -15.36 -5.61
C ARG A 315 -18.33 -14.81 -6.98
N ARG A 316 -18.50 -13.49 -7.11
CA ARG A 316 -18.89 -12.82 -8.34
C ARG A 316 -17.88 -13.00 -9.46
N PHE A 317 -16.59 -13.02 -9.12
CA PHE A 317 -15.50 -13.17 -10.08
C PHE A 317 -14.88 -14.58 -10.10
N SER A 318 -15.38 -15.49 -9.26
CA SER A 318 -14.87 -16.86 -9.13
C SER A 318 -13.36 -16.91 -8.90
N VAL A 319 -12.87 -16.04 -8.03
CA VAL A 319 -11.45 -15.90 -7.67
C VAL A 319 -11.21 -16.24 -6.20
N SER A 320 -9.97 -16.55 -5.84
CA SER A 320 -9.59 -16.75 -4.44
C SER A 320 -9.40 -15.42 -3.70
N PHE A 321 -9.42 -15.49 -2.37
CA PHE A 321 -9.17 -14.32 -1.53
C PHE A 321 -7.82 -13.66 -1.83
N GLU A 322 -6.76 -14.43 -2.06
CA GLU A 322 -5.45 -13.88 -2.42
C GLU A 322 -5.47 -13.15 -3.77
N GLN A 323 -6.15 -13.71 -4.77
CA GLN A 323 -6.28 -13.08 -6.10
C GLN A 323 -7.08 -11.78 -6.01
N LEU A 324 -8.19 -11.78 -5.25
CA LEU A 324 -9.00 -10.60 -4.99
C LEU A 324 -8.19 -9.52 -4.27
N ALA A 325 -7.53 -9.88 -3.17
CA ALA A 325 -6.71 -8.97 -2.38
C ALA A 325 -5.62 -8.30 -3.21
N HIS A 326 -4.92 -9.08 -4.05
CA HIS A 326 -3.93 -8.54 -4.98
C HIS A 326 -4.57 -7.56 -5.98
N ARG A 327 -5.71 -7.93 -6.59
CA ARG A 327 -6.40 -7.08 -7.57
C ARG A 327 -6.84 -5.74 -7.00
N LEU A 328 -7.27 -5.69 -5.74
CA LEU A 328 -7.65 -4.45 -5.04
C LEU A 328 -6.48 -3.45 -4.98
N THR A 329 -5.24 -3.92 -4.88
CA THR A 329 -4.07 -3.03 -4.84
C THR A 329 -3.74 -2.40 -6.20
N THR A 330 -4.32 -2.91 -7.29
CA THR A 330 -4.01 -2.49 -8.67
C THR A 330 -4.95 -1.39 -9.21
N LEU A 331 -5.95 -0.97 -8.45
CA LEU A 331 -7.00 -0.04 -8.91
C LEU A 331 -6.52 1.42 -8.93
N GLN A 332 -5.51 1.73 -9.76
CA GLN A 332 -4.84 3.04 -9.80
C GLN A 332 -4.96 3.77 -11.16
N ARG A 333 -5.90 3.36 -12.05
CA ARG A 333 -6.13 4.01 -13.35
C ARG A 333 -6.49 5.49 -13.17
N VAL A 334 -5.82 6.36 -13.88
CA VAL A 334 -6.08 7.81 -13.85
C VAL A 334 -7.54 8.08 -14.24
N GLY A 335 -8.23 8.89 -13.43
CA GLY A 335 -9.66 9.20 -13.64
C GLY A 335 -10.65 8.14 -13.19
N GLN A 336 -10.20 6.93 -12.84
CA GLN A 336 -11.03 5.81 -12.37
C GLN A 336 -10.32 5.03 -11.25
N ARG A 337 -9.83 5.71 -10.24
CA ARG A 337 -9.15 5.07 -9.11
C ARG A 337 -10.13 4.41 -8.17
N GLY A 338 -9.80 3.21 -7.72
CA GLY A 338 -10.44 2.59 -6.57
C GLY A 338 -9.83 3.06 -5.25
N LEU A 339 -10.25 2.45 -4.17
CA LEU A 339 -9.71 2.71 -2.84
C LEU A 339 -8.26 2.19 -2.72
N PRO A 340 -7.38 2.89 -1.98
CA PRO A 340 -5.95 2.57 -1.89
C PRO A 340 -5.69 1.42 -0.89
N PHE A 341 -6.01 0.21 -1.28
CA PHE A 341 -5.70 -0.98 -0.50
C PHE A 341 -4.22 -1.35 -0.58
N PHE A 342 -3.70 -1.88 0.52
CA PHE A 342 -2.48 -2.70 0.52
C PHE A 342 -2.84 -4.17 0.69
N MET A 343 -1.92 -5.05 0.31
CA MET A 343 -2.02 -6.50 0.55
C MET A 343 -0.68 -7.04 0.99
N VAL A 344 -0.70 -7.91 2.00
CA VAL A 344 0.45 -8.72 2.40
C VAL A 344 0.05 -10.17 2.55
N ARG A 345 1.02 -11.07 2.31
CA ARG A 345 0.90 -12.48 2.63
C ARG A 345 2.02 -12.87 3.58
N LEU A 346 1.67 -13.40 4.73
CA LEU A 346 2.61 -13.78 5.77
C LEU A 346 2.53 -15.28 6.08
N ASP A 347 3.64 -15.84 6.50
CA ASP A 347 3.76 -17.19 7.02
C ASP A 347 3.51 -17.23 8.54
N ARG A 348 3.60 -18.41 9.15
CA ARG A 348 3.41 -18.59 10.60
C ARG A 348 4.49 -17.92 11.46
N ALA A 349 5.66 -17.69 10.90
CA ALA A 349 6.73 -16.93 11.57
C ALA A 349 6.51 -15.41 11.50
N GLY A 350 5.47 -14.96 10.79
CA GLY A 350 5.16 -13.55 10.61
C GLY A 350 6.00 -12.87 9.52
N GLN A 351 6.72 -13.64 8.69
CA GLN A 351 7.50 -13.12 7.57
C GLN A 351 6.61 -12.82 6.38
N PHE A 352 6.86 -11.70 5.71
CA PHE A 352 6.09 -11.31 4.53
C PHE A 352 6.62 -11.95 3.27
N SER A 353 5.90 -12.96 2.77
CA SER A 353 6.23 -13.64 1.51
C SER A 353 5.76 -12.84 0.27
N LYS A 354 4.72 -12.00 0.42
CA LYS A 354 4.26 -11.02 -0.58
C LYS A 354 3.88 -9.73 0.13
N SER A 355 4.18 -8.59 -0.50
CA SER A 355 3.76 -7.27 -0.05
C SER A 355 3.51 -6.40 -1.27
N PHE A 356 2.33 -5.80 -1.35
CA PHE A 356 1.92 -4.87 -2.40
C PHE A 356 1.24 -3.67 -1.74
N MET A 357 1.94 -2.54 -1.76
CA MET A 357 1.45 -1.31 -1.14
C MET A 357 0.44 -0.58 -2.02
N GLY A 358 0.54 -0.73 -3.35
CA GLY A 358 -0.31 0.03 -4.26
C GLY A 358 -0.16 1.54 -4.05
N ALA A 359 -1.26 2.20 -3.67
CA ALA A 359 -1.26 3.61 -3.29
C ALA A 359 -1.43 3.83 -1.77
N SER A 360 -1.35 2.77 -0.96
CA SER A 360 -1.47 2.86 0.50
C SER A 360 -0.22 3.43 1.16
N THR A 361 -0.39 4.05 2.32
CA THR A 361 0.68 4.58 3.18
C THR A 361 1.00 3.68 4.38
N ALA A 362 0.48 2.46 4.42
CA ALA A 362 0.61 1.52 5.55
C ALA A 362 2.04 1.01 5.72
N ARG A 363 2.90 1.74 6.43
CA ARG A 363 4.32 1.42 6.62
C ARG A 363 4.58 0.02 7.17
N PHE A 364 3.74 -0.46 8.12
CA PHE A 364 3.91 -1.78 8.72
C PHE A 364 3.75 -2.94 7.72
N ALA A 365 3.09 -2.69 6.59
CA ALA A 365 2.94 -3.68 5.53
C ALA A 365 4.17 -3.77 4.61
N GLY A 366 5.08 -2.81 4.67
CA GLY A 366 6.38 -2.81 3.98
C GLY A 366 7.52 -3.41 4.81
N GLU A 367 7.29 -3.78 6.07
CA GLU A 367 8.29 -4.37 6.95
C GLU A 367 8.55 -5.85 6.62
N GLU A 368 9.67 -6.39 7.13
CA GLU A 368 10.01 -7.80 6.92
C GLU A 368 9.24 -8.74 7.85
N VAL A 369 8.92 -8.27 9.06
CA VAL A 369 8.29 -9.05 10.12
C VAL A 369 7.14 -8.27 10.74
N SER A 370 6.01 -8.96 10.91
CA SER A 370 4.79 -8.39 11.49
C SER A 370 4.83 -8.30 13.03
N CYS A 371 4.02 -7.40 13.59
CA CYS A 371 3.80 -7.31 15.03
C CYS A 371 2.94 -8.50 15.53
N PRO A 372 3.33 -9.19 16.65
CA PRO A 372 2.53 -10.28 17.22
C PRO A 372 1.14 -9.86 17.70
N LEU A 373 0.88 -8.57 17.93
CA LEU A 373 -0.44 -8.05 18.32
C LEU A 373 -1.37 -7.83 17.12
N TRP A 374 -0.88 -8.02 15.91
CA TRP A 374 -1.73 -7.98 14.73
C TRP A 374 -2.50 -9.29 14.59
N ASP A 375 -3.82 -9.21 14.48
CA ASP A 375 -4.71 -10.39 14.42
C ASP A 375 -4.50 -11.25 13.16
N ALA A 376 -3.60 -10.84 12.25
CA ALA A 376 -3.13 -11.72 11.20
C ALA A 376 -2.56 -13.03 11.74
N HIS A 377 -1.94 -13.01 12.92
CA HIS A 377 -1.47 -14.23 13.59
C HIS A 377 -2.62 -15.12 14.09
N ARG A 378 -3.73 -14.53 14.54
CA ARG A 378 -4.92 -15.28 14.98
C ARG A 378 -5.69 -15.89 13.81
N ALA A 379 -5.57 -15.31 12.61
CA ALA A 379 -6.24 -15.84 11.41
C ALA A 379 -5.74 -17.26 11.04
N PHE A 380 -4.53 -17.66 11.46
CA PHE A 380 -4.06 -19.04 11.27
C PHE A 380 -4.88 -20.07 12.07
N GLU A 381 -5.45 -19.68 13.19
CA GLU A 381 -6.27 -20.54 14.07
C GLU A 381 -7.71 -20.63 13.57
N ARG A 382 -8.14 -19.69 12.74
CA ARG A 382 -9.50 -19.55 12.23
C ARG A 382 -9.59 -19.90 10.75
N GLY A 383 -9.52 -21.18 10.43
CA GLY A 383 -9.47 -21.68 9.06
C GLY A 383 -10.57 -21.10 8.16
N GLY A 384 -10.22 -20.29 7.17
CA GLY A 384 -11.13 -19.72 6.17
C GLY A 384 -12.05 -18.57 6.65
N GLU A 385 -12.08 -18.26 7.95
CA GLU A 385 -12.85 -17.13 8.49
C GLU A 385 -12.19 -15.81 8.14
N LEU A 386 -12.98 -14.78 7.80
CA LEU A 386 -12.51 -13.43 7.60
C LEU A 386 -12.39 -12.72 8.96
N VAL A 387 -11.17 -12.47 9.40
CA VAL A 387 -10.86 -11.71 10.61
C VAL A 387 -10.69 -10.25 10.25
N THR A 388 -11.32 -9.35 11.01
CA THR A 388 -11.22 -7.90 10.79
C THR A 388 -10.69 -7.24 12.05
N GLN A 389 -9.71 -6.33 11.88
CA GLN A 389 -9.12 -5.58 12.99
C GLN A 389 -8.84 -4.13 12.56
N TYR A 390 -9.19 -3.19 13.42
CA TYR A 390 -8.77 -1.80 13.30
C TYR A 390 -7.46 -1.59 14.06
N VAL A 391 -6.41 -1.19 13.36
CA VAL A 391 -5.06 -1.06 13.93
C VAL A 391 -4.51 0.35 13.77
N SER A 392 -3.63 0.76 14.70
CA SER A 392 -2.80 1.95 14.58
C SER A 392 -1.34 1.61 14.91
N LEU A 393 -0.39 2.37 14.32
CA LEU A 393 1.02 2.25 14.70
C LEU A 393 1.30 3.09 15.97
N ASP A 394 2.05 2.51 16.90
CA ASP A 394 2.43 3.19 18.15
C ASP A 394 3.32 4.43 17.94
N ASP A 395 4.02 4.52 16.79
CA ASP A 395 4.90 5.64 16.45
C ASP A 395 4.13 6.83 15.85
N ALA A 396 2.84 6.63 15.55
CA ALA A 396 1.98 7.69 15.07
C ALA A 396 1.60 8.58 16.26
N GLY A 397 1.99 9.85 16.23
CA GLY A 397 1.57 10.83 17.21
C GLY A 397 0.05 10.85 17.38
N GLU A 398 -0.44 11.40 18.49
CA GLU A 398 -1.87 11.53 18.73
C GLU A 398 -2.54 12.23 17.54
N GLY A 399 -3.41 11.50 16.81
CA GLY A 399 -4.14 12.02 15.65
C GLY A 399 -3.79 11.40 14.30
N GLN A 400 -2.76 10.57 14.17
CA GLN A 400 -2.55 9.81 12.93
C GLN A 400 -3.55 8.67 12.83
N GLY A 401 -4.23 8.58 11.67
CA GLY A 401 -5.25 7.58 11.38
C GLY A 401 -4.69 6.15 11.43
N GLY A 402 -5.57 5.21 11.72
CA GLY A 402 -5.25 3.79 11.68
C GLY A 402 -5.70 3.15 10.38
N TRP A 403 -5.58 1.85 10.32
CA TRP A 403 -5.95 1.02 9.18
C TRP A 403 -6.97 -0.03 9.57
N LEU A 404 -8.01 -0.16 8.77
CA LEU A 404 -8.89 -1.33 8.83
C LEU A 404 -8.22 -2.46 8.04
N THR A 405 -7.93 -3.56 8.71
CA THR A 405 -7.30 -4.74 8.11
C THR A 405 -8.25 -5.94 8.13
N MET A 406 -8.32 -6.66 7.03
CA MET A 406 -9.17 -7.84 6.82
C MET A 406 -8.28 -8.99 6.40
N MET A 407 -8.34 -10.10 7.13
CA MET A 407 -7.36 -11.16 7.03
C MET A 407 -8.04 -12.51 6.96
N ARG A 408 -7.47 -13.42 6.17
CA ARG A 408 -7.94 -14.80 6.09
C ARG A 408 -6.77 -15.75 5.88
N SER A 409 -6.80 -16.91 6.56
CA SER A 409 -5.88 -17.99 6.25
C SER A 409 -6.21 -18.61 4.88
N VAL A 410 -5.17 -18.84 4.10
CA VAL A 410 -5.25 -19.48 2.79
C VAL A 410 -4.30 -20.66 2.76
N GLU A 411 -4.73 -21.74 2.11
CA GLU A 411 -3.87 -22.91 1.91
C GLU A 411 -2.91 -22.65 0.76
N GLY A 412 -1.68 -23.15 0.87
CA GLY A 412 -0.73 -23.13 -0.22
C GLY A 412 -1.21 -24.01 -1.36
N SER A 413 -1.23 -23.47 -2.58
CA SER A 413 -1.65 -24.22 -3.76
C SER A 413 -0.69 -25.40 -4.00
N GLY A 414 -1.23 -26.63 -3.96
CA GLY A 414 -0.52 -27.85 -4.36
C GLY A 414 0.33 -28.53 -3.30
N ALA A 415 0.50 -27.98 -2.09
CA ALA A 415 1.20 -28.66 -1.01
C ALA A 415 0.24 -29.55 -0.19
N PRO A 416 0.71 -30.68 0.37
CA PRO A 416 -0.05 -31.36 1.39
C PRO A 416 -0.28 -30.40 2.55
N SER A 417 -1.49 -30.25 2.93
CA SER A 417 -2.22 -29.65 4.07
C SER A 417 -1.51 -28.76 5.10
N GLU A 418 -0.20 -28.61 5.12
CA GLU A 418 0.51 -27.90 6.20
C GLU A 418 1.01 -26.50 5.82
N ALA A 419 1.16 -26.18 4.53
CA ALA A 419 1.58 -24.86 4.08
C ALA A 419 0.40 -23.90 4.15
N ARG A 420 0.25 -23.22 5.28
CA ARG A 420 -0.76 -22.17 5.47
C ARG A 420 -0.09 -20.81 5.47
N PHE A 421 -0.75 -19.89 4.81
CA PHE A 421 -0.41 -18.48 4.83
C PHE A 421 -1.63 -17.69 5.32
N VAL A 422 -1.40 -16.48 5.78
CA VAL A 422 -2.47 -15.51 5.96
C VAL A 422 -2.29 -14.41 4.93
N VAL A 423 -3.36 -14.11 4.23
CA VAL A 423 -3.46 -12.93 3.37
C VAL A 423 -4.19 -11.87 4.16
N ALA A 424 -3.59 -10.69 4.25
CA ALA A 424 -4.21 -9.51 4.82
C ALA A 424 -4.32 -8.43 3.75
N VAL A 425 -5.49 -7.82 3.66
CA VAL A 425 -5.76 -6.63 2.87
C VAL A 425 -6.22 -5.53 3.82
N GLY A 426 -5.79 -4.30 3.56
CA GLY A 426 -6.17 -3.21 4.46
C GLY A 426 -6.17 -1.86 3.77
N ILE A 427 -6.81 -0.92 4.43
CA ILE A 427 -7.02 0.45 3.95
C ILE A 427 -7.01 1.42 5.14
N GLU A 428 -6.66 2.67 4.89
CA GLU A 428 -6.78 3.73 5.89
C GLU A 428 -8.21 3.83 6.44
N ALA A 429 -8.35 3.89 7.76
CA ALA A 429 -9.65 3.86 8.42
C ALA A 429 -10.57 5.02 8.02
N VAL A 430 -9.99 6.18 7.69
CA VAL A 430 -10.74 7.35 7.18
C VAL A 430 -11.45 7.09 5.86
N LEU A 431 -10.97 6.11 5.08
CA LEU A 431 -11.55 5.70 3.80
C LEU A 431 -12.41 4.43 3.93
N ALA A 432 -12.50 3.86 5.13
CA ALA A 432 -13.13 2.57 5.35
C ALA A 432 -14.61 2.66 5.78
N SER A 433 -15.17 3.86 6.02
CA SER A 433 -16.52 4.05 6.58
C SER A 433 -17.61 3.34 5.77
N ASP A 434 -17.48 3.30 4.45
CA ASP A 434 -18.50 2.76 3.55
C ASP A 434 -18.26 1.29 3.16
N LEU A 435 -17.19 0.68 3.70
CA LEU A 435 -16.89 -0.71 3.44
C LEU A 435 -17.88 -1.65 4.14
N ALA A 436 -18.27 -2.71 3.45
CA ALA A 436 -19.14 -3.74 4.01
C ALA A 436 -18.57 -4.34 5.32
N GLN A 437 -17.26 -4.54 5.38
CA GLN A 437 -16.55 -5.09 6.54
C GLN A 437 -16.35 -4.09 7.69
N ALA A 438 -16.61 -2.81 7.47
CA ALA A 438 -16.57 -1.79 8.53
C ALA A 438 -17.91 -1.67 9.29
N ARG A 439 -18.98 -2.27 8.77
CA ARG A 439 -20.31 -2.18 9.37
C ARG A 439 -20.32 -2.72 10.79
N GLY A 440 -20.76 -1.89 11.72
CA GLY A 440 -20.82 -2.22 13.14
C GLY A 440 -19.49 -2.12 13.88
N LEU A 441 -18.40 -1.71 13.22
CA LEU A 441 -17.12 -1.43 13.87
C LEU A 441 -17.00 0.05 14.20
N SER A 442 -16.39 0.35 15.35
CA SER A 442 -15.96 1.70 15.66
C SER A 442 -14.58 1.95 15.04
N LEU A 443 -14.50 2.96 14.17
CA LEU A 443 -13.25 3.40 13.54
C LEU A 443 -12.69 4.68 14.20
N ARG A 444 -13.09 4.97 15.45
CA ARG A 444 -12.52 6.10 16.19
C ARG A 444 -11.06 5.79 16.56
N PRO A 445 -10.14 6.75 16.48
CA PRO A 445 -8.72 6.55 16.79
C PRO A 445 -8.47 5.89 18.16
N ALA A 446 -9.30 6.21 19.17
CA ALA A 446 -9.21 5.64 20.52
C ALA A 446 -9.51 4.13 20.56
N ASP A 447 -10.25 3.59 19.59
CA ASP A 447 -10.66 2.18 19.55
C ASP A 447 -9.68 1.33 18.71
N ALA A 448 -8.65 1.96 18.11
CA ALA A 448 -7.65 1.25 17.34
C ALA A 448 -6.74 0.39 18.22
N GLN A 449 -6.54 -0.86 17.83
CA GLN A 449 -5.53 -1.72 18.45
C GLN A 449 -4.14 -1.22 18.06
N ARG A 450 -3.33 -0.83 19.05
CA ARG A 450 -1.96 -0.39 18.79
C ARG A 450 -1.07 -1.57 18.44
N ILE A 451 -0.44 -1.52 17.28
CA ILE A 451 0.58 -2.47 16.81
C ILE A 451 1.89 -1.74 16.55
N GLY A 452 3.00 -2.47 16.47
CA GLY A 452 4.31 -1.91 16.15
C GLY A 452 4.83 -2.37 14.78
N PRO A 453 5.90 -1.75 14.28
CA PRO A 453 6.57 -2.12 13.02
C PRO A 453 7.50 -3.35 13.14
N GLY A 454 7.23 -4.25 14.09
CA GLY A 454 8.15 -5.31 14.50
C GLY A 454 8.93 -4.94 15.77
N CYS A 455 9.21 -5.95 16.63
CA CYS A 455 9.77 -5.69 17.98
C CYS A 455 11.09 -4.91 17.96
N ALA A 456 11.98 -5.22 17.02
CA ALA A 456 13.29 -4.59 16.92
C ALA A 456 13.24 -3.09 16.58
N ARG A 457 12.17 -2.64 15.91
CA ARG A 457 11.94 -1.24 15.52
C ARG A 457 10.87 -0.53 16.36
N CYS A 458 10.21 -1.26 17.26
CA CYS A 458 9.10 -0.74 18.06
C CYS A 458 9.62 -0.17 19.40
N TYR A 459 9.33 1.09 19.67
CA TYR A 459 9.73 1.77 20.91
C TYR A 459 8.63 1.82 21.96
N ARG A 460 7.54 1.03 21.80
CA ARG A 460 6.46 0.95 22.76
C ARG A 460 6.96 0.38 24.09
N GLU A 461 6.87 1.17 25.15
CA GLU A 461 7.16 0.75 26.50
C GLU A 461 6.04 -0.19 27.06
N GLY A 462 6.41 -1.13 27.91
CA GLY A 462 5.45 -2.00 28.61
C GLY A 462 4.69 -2.96 27.69
N CYS A 463 5.15 -3.24 26.47
CA CYS A 463 4.47 -4.17 25.57
C CYS A 463 4.54 -5.60 26.12
N PRO A 464 3.37 -6.28 26.38
CA PRO A 464 3.35 -7.64 26.97
C PRO A 464 3.83 -8.72 25.99
N GLN A 465 3.82 -8.42 24.68
CA GLN A 465 4.21 -9.34 23.60
C GLN A 465 5.59 -9.03 22.99
N ARG A 466 6.40 -8.22 23.67
CA ARG A 466 7.73 -7.89 23.19
C ARG A 466 8.65 -9.11 23.20
N SER A 467 9.15 -9.50 22.04
CA SER A 467 10.03 -10.66 21.86
C SER A 467 11.51 -10.25 21.70
N LEU A 468 11.78 -9.01 21.22
CA LEU A 468 13.12 -8.49 21.00
C LEU A 468 13.27 -7.09 21.59
N PRO A 469 14.47 -6.71 22.06
CA PRO A 469 14.74 -5.34 22.48
C PRO A 469 14.72 -4.42 21.24
N PRO A 470 14.34 -3.14 21.42
CA PRO A 470 14.39 -2.17 20.32
C PRO A 470 15.83 -1.81 19.99
N HIS A 471 16.13 -1.67 18.70
CA HIS A 471 17.44 -1.20 18.25
C HIS A 471 17.71 0.23 18.71
N GLY A 472 18.98 0.52 19.05
CA GLY A 472 19.41 1.87 19.42
C GLY A 472 18.86 2.38 20.76
N ARG A 473 18.37 1.49 21.62
CA ARG A 473 17.91 1.84 22.98
C ARG A 473 18.75 1.14 24.04
N LYS A 474 19.13 1.91 25.07
CA LYS A 474 19.84 1.37 26.23
C LYS A 474 18.87 0.55 27.09
N LEU A 475 19.22 -0.69 27.36
CA LEU A 475 18.42 -1.55 28.23
C LEU A 475 18.72 -1.22 29.69
N HIS A 476 17.68 -1.23 30.51
CA HIS A 476 17.76 -1.05 31.96
C HIS A 476 17.44 -2.38 32.66
N PHE A 477 18.27 -2.74 33.63
CA PHE A 477 18.09 -3.92 34.45
C PHE A 477 18.03 -3.52 35.90
N ASP A 478 16.86 -3.58 36.52
CA ASP A 478 16.69 -3.41 37.95
C ASP A 478 16.88 -4.76 38.64
N ARG A 479 17.81 -4.85 39.57
CA ARG A 479 18.08 -6.08 40.33
C ARG A 479 17.00 -6.39 41.37
N MET A 480 16.26 -5.38 41.79
CA MET A 480 15.26 -5.48 42.85
C MET A 480 13.84 -5.62 42.31
N ARG A 481 13.66 -5.34 41.01
CA ARG A 481 12.34 -5.37 40.35
C ARG A 481 12.44 -6.12 39.02
N ARG A 482 11.48 -7.01 38.79
CA ARG A 482 11.26 -7.65 37.51
C ARG A 482 9.97 -7.12 36.93
N GLY A 483 10.03 -6.39 35.81
CA GLY A 483 8.89 -5.86 35.09
C GLY A 483 8.09 -6.95 34.37
N THR A 484 6.89 -6.62 33.90
CA THR A 484 6.03 -7.50 33.08
C THR A 484 6.53 -7.66 31.64
N SER A 485 7.32 -6.69 31.16
CA SER A 485 8.04 -6.79 29.89
C SER A 485 9.42 -7.40 30.09
N PRO A 486 9.90 -8.30 29.22
CA PRO A 486 11.23 -8.90 29.34
C PRO A 486 12.36 -7.89 29.10
N PHE A 487 12.07 -6.76 28.48
CA PHE A 487 13.04 -5.70 28.16
C PHE A 487 12.51 -4.35 28.63
N GLU A 488 13.20 -3.75 29.62
CA GLU A 488 12.97 -2.38 30.04
C GLU A 488 14.03 -1.48 29.38
N PHE A 489 13.59 -0.40 28.78
CA PHE A 489 14.43 0.61 28.14
C PHE A 489 13.85 1.99 28.43
N GLY A 490 14.70 2.99 28.69
CA GLY A 490 14.24 4.33 29.02
C GLY A 490 13.77 5.11 27.80
N ALA A 491 12.82 6.02 28.01
CA ALA A 491 12.76 7.22 27.19
C ALA A 491 14.12 7.91 27.31
N ARG A 492 14.64 8.50 26.26
CA ARG A 492 15.96 9.14 26.18
C ARG A 492 16.32 9.92 27.39
#